data_d464aa41b3e6b859f93f311e2d31e497
#
_entry.id   d464aa41b3e6b859f93f311e2d31e497
#
_cell.length_a   1.000
_cell.length_b   1.000
_cell.length_c   1.000
_cell.angle_alpha   90.00
_cell.angle_beta   90.00
_cell.angle_gamma   90.00
#
_symmetry.space_group_name_H-M   'P 1'
#
loop_
_entity.id
_entity.type
_entity.pdbx_description
1 polymer ?
#
loop_
_entity_poly.entity_id
_entity_poly.type
_entity_poly.pdbx_seq_one_letter_code
_entity_poly.pdbx_strand_id
1 'polypeptide(L)'
;MKNYWLVKSEPDSYSWDDLVAEGKTSWTGVRNFTARNNLRNMHVGDEVLFYHSVTDKAVVGIAKVVRAAYPDPTAKEGDWSAVDLAPIKRLRNPVTLDQIKTKRSLKNISLVRQSRLSVHALAAAEFREIVRL
;
A
#
# COMPACT_ATOMS: atom_id res chain seq x y z
N MET A 1 11.07 -15.55 -1.34
CA MET A 1 10.29 -15.29 -0.14
C MET A 1 9.43 -14.04 -0.35
N LYS A 2 8.15 -14.11 -0.01
CA LYS A 2 7.23 -13.00 -0.22
C LYS A 2 7.39 -11.95 0.86
N ASN A 3 7.41 -10.68 0.46
CA ASN A 3 7.38 -9.55 1.39
C ASN A 3 5.99 -8.92 1.37
N TYR A 4 5.72 -8.08 2.35
CA TYR A 4 4.40 -7.50 2.56
C TYR A 4 4.51 -6.00 2.72
N TRP A 5 3.54 -5.28 2.15
CA TRP A 5 3.55 -3.83 2.07
C TRP A 5 2.16 -3.27 2.27
N LEU A 6 2.08 -1.95 2.47
CA LEU A 6 0.82 -1.22 2.49
C LEU A 6 1.03 0.09 1.72
N VAL A 7 0.11 0.41 0.83
CA VAL A 7 0.11 1.69 0.11
C VAL A 7 -1.16 2.45 0.44
N LYS A 8 -1.05 3.77 0.53
CA LYS A 8 -2.18 4.65 0.80
C LYS A 8 -2.61 5.35 -0.47
N SER A 9 -3.92 5.42 -0.68
CA SER A 9 -4.51 6.18 -1.78
C SER A 9 -5.73 6.92 -1.28
N GLU A 10 -5.90 8.16 -1.73
CA GLU A 10 -7.14 8.90 -1.47
C GLU A 10 -8.21 8.38 -2.43
N PRO A 11 -9.36 7.89 -1.92
CA PRO A 11 -10.36 7.28 -2.80
C PRO A 11 -10.96 8.25 -3.83
N ASP A 12 -10.95 9.55 -3.55
CA ASP A 12 -11.42 10.55 -4.51
C ASP A 12 -10.46 10.71 -5.69
N SER A 13 -9.18 10.40 -5.49
CA SER A 13 -8.17 10.46 -6.55
C SER A 13 -7.99 9.11 -7.23
N TYR A 14 -7.89 8.04 -6.46
CA TYR A 14 -7.74 6.69 -6.99
C TYR A 14 -8.21 5.67 -5.96
N SER A 15 -9.33 5.03 -6.24
CA SER A 15 -9.96 4.08 -5.31
C SER A 15 -9.60 2.64 -5.63
N TRP A 16 -9.94 1.73 -4.71
CA TRP A 16 -9.87 0.29 -4.96
C TRP A 16 -10.71 -0.11 -6.17
N ASP A 17 -11.89 0.50 -6.32
CA ASP A 17 -12.76 0.21 -7.47
C ASP A 17 -12.10 0.63 -8.79
N ASP A 18 -11.36 1.74 -8.78
CA ASP A 18 -10.59 2.16 -9.95
C ASP A 18 -9.54 1.11 -10.32
N LEU A 19 -8.83 0.58 -9.32
CA LEU A 19 -7.83 -0.47 -9.56
C LEU A 19 -8.47 -1.73 -10.14
N VAL A 20 -9.62 -2.15 -9.60
CA VAL A 20 -10.33 -3.32 -10.10
C VAL A 20 -10.78 -3.10 -11.53
N ALA A 21 -11.30 -1.91 -11.85
CA ALA A 21 -11.76 -1.58 -13.21
C ALA A 21 -10.61 -1.59 -14.20
N GLU A 22 -9.43 -1.10 -13.80
CA GLU A 22 -8.25 -1.09 -14.67
C GLU A 22 -7.53 -2.44 -14.75
N GLY A 23 -7.66 -3.27 -13.72
CA GLY A 23 -6.99 -4.57 -13.64
C GLY A 23 -5.52 -4.48 -13.27
N LYS A 24 -4.89 -3.35 -13.47
CA LYS A 24 -3.48 -3.09 -13.17
C LYS A 24 -3.26 -1.59 -13.20
N THR A 25 -2.36 -1.09 -12.35
CA THR A 25 -2.00 0.32 -12.35
C THR A 25 -0.52 0.51 -12.10
N SER A 26 0.01 1.61 -12.61
CA SER A 26 1.37 2.06 -12.29
C SER A 26 1.29 2.99 -11.08
N TRP A 27 1.99 2.63 -10.00
CA TRP A 27 1.98 3.40 -8.77
C TRP A 27 3.03 4.50 -8.87
N THR A 28 2.60 5.65 -9.39
CA THR A 28 3.45 6.80 -9.69
C THR A 28 3.23 7.93 -8.69
N GLY A 29 4.02 8.99 -8.81
CA GLY A 29 3.80 10.20 -8.05
C GLY A 29 4.32 10.17 -6.62
N VAL A 30 5.04 9.12 -6.22
CA VAL A 30 5.64 9.03 -4.88
C VAL A 30 6.84 9.98 -4.80
N ARG A 31 6.81 10.93 -3.87
CA ARG A 31 7.81 12.00 -3.75
C ARG A 31 8.38 12.11 -2.33
N ASN A 32 8.42 11.00 -1.61
CA ASN A 32 9.04 10.87 -0.29
C ASN A 32 10.14 9.83 -0.38
N PHE A 33 11.33 10.12 0.15
CA PHE A 33 12.48 9.23 0.01
C PHE A 33 12.27 7.86 0.66
N THR A 34 11.67 7.83 1.85
CA THR A 34 11.39 6.57 2.53
C THR A 34 10.39 5.72 1.74
N ALA A 35 9.31 6.34 1.24
CA ALA A 35 8.31 5.66 0.42
C ALA A 35 8.94 5.15 -0.87
N ARG A 36 9.77 5.96 -1.53
CA ARG A 36 10.50 5.54 -2.74
C ARG A 36 11.36 4.32 -2.47
N ASN A 37 12.10 4.33 -1.36
CA ASN A 37 12.98 3.22 -1.00
C ASN A 37 12.18 1.95 -0.74
N ASN A 38 10.99 2.08 -0.16
CA ASN A 38 10.09 0.95 0.03
C ASN A 38 9.64 0.39 -1.32
N LEU A 39 9.25 1.25 -2.27
CA LEU A 39 8.91 0.80 -3.62
C LEU A 39 10.06 0.00 -4.25
N ARG A 40 11.28 0.49 -4.10
CA ARG A 40 12.47 -0.16 -4.66
C ARG A 40 12.77 -1.53 -4.06
N ASN A 41 12.29 -1.77 -2.85
CA ASN A 41 12.47 -3.05 -2.16
C ASN A 41 11.36 -4.06 -2.46
N MET A 42 10.34 -3.66 -3.19
CA MET A 42 9.26 -4.57 -3.59
C MET A 42 9.72 -5.52 -4.69
N HIS A 43 9.22 -6.76 -4.62
CA HIS A 43 9.50 -7.79 -5.61
C HIS A 43 8.20 -8.27 -6.22
N VAL A 44 8.25 -8.69 -7.48
CA VAL A 44 7.08 -9.28 -8.16
C VAL A 44 6.55 -10.44 -7.32
N GLY A 45 5.23 -10.43 -7.09
CA GLY A 45 4.56 -11.43 -6.25
C GLY A 45 4.36 -11.01 -4.81
N ASP A 46 5.01 -9.94 -4.35
CA ASP A 46 4.77 -9.40 -3.02
C ASP A 46 3.31 -8.94 -2.90
N GLU A 47 2.74 -9.07 -1.70
CA GLU A 47 1.37 -8.64 -1.44
C GLU A 47 1.35 -7.27 -0.79
N VAL A 48 0.36 -6.48 -1.19
CA VAL A 48 0.25 -5.06 -0.82
C VAL A 48 -1.16 -4.79 -0.32
N LEU A 49 -1.28 -4.32 0.92
CA LEU A 49 -2.56 -3.87 1.43
C LEU A 49 -2.88 -2.50 0.82
N PHE A 50 -4.08 -2.36 0.30
CA PHE A 50 -4.56 -1.11 -0.30
C PHE A 50 -5.39 -0.36 0.73
N TYR A 51 -4.90 0.81 1.15
CA TYR A 51 -5.49 1.60 2.22
C TYR A 51 -6.11 2.88 1.65
N HIS A 52 -7.41 3.10 1.93
CA HIS A 52 -8.06 4.36 1.61
C HIS A 52 -7.76 5.38 2.72
N SER A 53 -7.03 6.43 2.35
CA SER A 53 -6.68 7.49 3.30
C SER A 53 -7.74 8.60 3.29
N VAL A 54 -7.60 9.53 4.22
CA VAL A 54 -8.42 10.75 4.36
C VAL A 54 -9.85 10.44 4.81
N THR A 55 -10.69 9.89 3.93
CA THR A 55 -12.12 9.70 4.22
C THR A 55 -12.41 8.43 4.99
N ASP A 56 -12.04 7.29 4.39
CA ASP A 56 -12.37 5.97 4.97
C ASP A 56 -11.43 5.55 6.08
N LYS A 57 -10.15 5.86 5.93
CA LYS A 57 -9.07 5.44 6.85
C LYS A 57 -9.15 3.95 7.15
N ALA A 58 -9.12 3.14 6.10
CA ALA A 58 -9.29 1.70 6.21
C ALA A 58 -8.57 0.95 5.10
N VAL A 59 -8.10 -0.25 5.44
CA VAL A 59 -7.60 -1.21 4.45
C VAL A 59 -8.81 -1.84 3.77
N VAL A 60 -8.89 -1.76 2.46
CA VAL A 60 -10.06 -2.20 1.70
C VAL A 60 -9.79 -3.39 0.79
N GLY A 61 -8.54 -3.68 0.48
CA GLY A 61 -8.23 -4.79 -0.42
C GLY A 61 -6.78 -5.21 -0.35
N ILE A 62 -6.48 -6.31 -1.05
CA ILE A 62 -5.15 -6.85 -1.21
C ILE A 62 -4.78 -6.80 -2.68
N ALA A 63 -3.65 -6.20 -2.98
CA ALA A 63 -3.06 -6.17 -4.31
C ALA A 63 -1.76 -6.96 -4.32
N LYS A 64 -1.15 -7.09 -5.49
CA LYS A 64 0.18 -7.71 -5.63
C LYS A 64 1.03 -6.87 -6.56
N VAL A 65 2.35 -6.98 -6.38
CA VAL A 65 3.32 -6.36 -7.27
C VAL A 65 3.44 -7.22 -8.53
N VAL A 66 3.20 -6.60 -9.70
CA VAL A 66 3.32 -7.31 -10.99
C VAL A 66 4.50 -6.78 -11.82
N ARG A 67 5.07 -5.64 -11.45
CA ARG A 67 6.30 -5.11 -12.03
C ARG A 67 7.10 -4.42 -10.95
N ALA A 68 8.36 -4.83 -10.77
CA ALA A 68 9.26 -4.25 -9.79
C ALA A 68 9.67 -2.81 -10.18
N ALA A 69 10.29 -2.10 -9.26
CA ALA A 69 10.60 -0.68 -9.41
C ALA A 69 11.28 -0.34 -10.73
N TYR A 70 10.82 0.73 -11.35
CA TYR A 70 11.38 1.33 -12.55
C TYR A 70 11.27 2.85 -12.42
N PRO A 71 12.01 3.62 -13.25
CA PRO A 71 11.94 5.08 -13.17
C PRO A 71 10.50 5.57 -13.35
N ASP A 72 10.07 6.47 -12.47
CA ASP A 72 8.72 7.03 -12.53
C ASP A 72 8.59 7.92 -13.78
N PRO A 73 7.73 7.56 -14.74
CA PRO A 73 7.59 8.34 -15.97
C PRO A 73 6.93 9.70 -15.76
N THR A 74 6.29 9.93 -14.61
CA THR A 74 5.66 11.21 -14.31
C THR A 74 6.62 12.20 -13.66
N ALA A 75 7.81 11.76 -13.27
CA ALA A 75 8.80 12.63 -12.65
C ALA A 75 9.49 13.47 -13.72
N LYS A 76 9.47 14.78 -13.54
CA LYS A 76 10.16 15.70 -14.45
C LYS A 76 11.64 15.84 -14.11
N GLU A 77 11.96 15.67 -12.83
CA GLU A 77 13.32 15.70 -12.33
C GLU A 77 13.44 14.86 -11.08
N GLY A 78 14.65 14.48 -10.72
CA GLY A 78 14.90 13.69 -9.53
C GLY A 78 14.85 12.19 -9.81
N ASP A 79 15.26 11.42 -8.81
CA ASP A 79 15.40 9.97 -8.89
C ASP A 79 14.21 9.30 -8.17
N TRP A 80 13.11 9.17 -8.90
CA TRP A 80 11.86 8.62 -8.38
C TRP A 80 11.50 7.33 -9.06
N SER A 81 10.79 6.47 -8.34
CA SER A 81 10.46 5.13 -8.81
C SER A 81 8.97 4.86 -8.77
N ALA A 82 8.54 3.93 -9.60
CA ALA A 82 7.18 3.42 -9.65
C ALA A 82 7.22 1.90 -9.65
N VAL A 83 6.12 1.27 -9.24
CA VAL A 83 5.90 -0.17 -9.38
C VAL A 83 4.52 -0.36 -10.00
N ASP A 84 4.25 -1.53 -10.57
CA ASP A 84 2.92 -1.84 -11.04
C ASP A 84 2.24 -2.80 -10.09
N LEU A 85 0.98 -2.51 -9.78
CA LEU A 85 0.15 -3.29 -8.87
C LEU A 85 -1.09 -3.80 -9.60
N ALA A 86 -1.55 -5.00 -9.23
CA ALA A 86 -2.80 -5.56 -9.69
C ALA A 86 -3.63 -6.02 -8.50
N PRO A 87 -4.97 -5.97 -8.58
CA PRO A 87 -5.80 -6.39 -7.45
C PRO A 87 -5.80 -7.91 -7.30
N ILE A 88 -5.82 -8.39 -6.05
CA ILE A 88 -6.03 -9.80 -5.73
C ILE A 88 -7.48 -9.98 -5.29
N LYS A 89 -7.87 -9.29 -4.21
CA LYS A 89 -9.24 -9.39 -3.70
C LYS A 89 -9.59 -8.22 -2.78
N ARG A 90 -10.86 -7.85 -2.77
CA ARG A 90 -11.41 -6.91 -1.81
C ARG A 90 -11.54 -7.61 -0.46
N LEU A 91 -11.24 -6.90 0.63
CA LEU A 91 -11.53 -7.43 1.97
C LEU A 91 -13.04 -7.45 2.17
N ARG A 92 -13.53 -8.52 2.77
CA ARG A 92 -14.96 -8.67 3.06
C ARG A 92 -15.49 -7.51 3.89
N ASN A 93 -14.72 -7.13 4.91
CA ASN A 93 -15.00 -5.96 5.74
C ASN A 93 -13.75 -5.09 5.75
N PRO A 94 -13.85 -3.79 5.42
CA PRO A 94 -12.70 -2.90 5.53
C PRO A 94 -12.17 -2.91 6.96
N VAL A 95 -10.85 -2.89 7.09
CA VAL A 95 -10.18 -2.85 8.39
C VAL A 95 -9.79 -1.41 8.66
N THR A 96 -10.45 -0.78 9.62
CA THR A 96 -10.24 0.63 9.91
C THR A 96 -8.95 0.88 10.68
N LEU A 97 -8.42 2.09 10.55
CA LEU A 97 -7.24 2.51 11.33
C LEU A 97 -7.54 2.40 12.83
N ASP A 98 -8.75 2.73 13.26
CA ASP A 98 -9.13 2.62 14.67
C ASP A 98 -9.05 1.18 15.16
N GLN A 99 -9.52 0.21 14.36
CA GLN A 99 -9.39 -1.20 14.70
C GLN A 99 -7.91 -1.62 14.82
N ILE A 100 -7.08 -1.15 13.91
CA ILE A 100 -5.64 -1.44 13.93
C ILE A 100 -5.01 -0.90 15.20
N LYS A 101 -5.36 0.33 15.59
CA LYS A 101 -4.81 0.97 16.79
C LYS A 101 -5.18 0.25 18.08
N THR A 102 -6.30 -0.48 18.10
CA THR A 102 -6.71 -1.23 19.29
C THR A 102 -5.91 -2.49 19.52
N LYS A 103 -5.19 -2.97 18.52
CA LYS A 103 -4.40 -4.20 18.64
C LYS A 103 -3.00 -3.89 19.15
N ARG A 104 -2.63 -4.47 20.30
CA ARG A 104 -1.32 -4.25 20.88
C ARG A 104 -0.19 -4.61 19.92
N SER A 105 -0.35 -5.68 19.16
CA SER A 105 0.67 -6.14 18.21
C SER A 105 0.87 -5.19 17.02
N LEU A 106 -0.09 -4.28 16.77
CA LEU A 106 -0.06 -3.38 15.62
C LEU A 106 0.16 -1.92 15.97
N LYS A 107 0.19 -1.57 17.26
CA LYS A 107 0.25 -0.16 17.66
C LYS A 107 1.54 0.56 17.26
N ASN A 108 2.59 -0.18 16.94
CA ASN A 108 3.89 0.38 16.60
C ASN A 108 4.23 0.27 15.12
N ILE A 109 3.32 -0.24 14.28
CA ILE A 109 3.59 -0.29 12.83
C ILE A 109 3.67 1.13 12.26
N SER A 110 4.39 1.28 11.13
CA SER A 110 4.61 2.60 10.56
C SER A 110 3.32 3.30 10.13
N LEU A 111 2.28 2.55 9.76
CA LEU A 111 0.96 3.13 9.45
C LEU A 111 0.44 3.98 10.60
N VAL A 112 0.60 3.50 11.84
CA VAL A 112 0.15 4.20 13.04
C VAL A 112 1.10 5.32 13.42
N ARG A 113 2.42 5.09 13.31
CA ARG A 113 3.43 6.04 13.77
C ARG A 113 3.82 7.11 12.77
N GLN A 114 3.72 6.82 11.48
CA GLN A 114 4.16 7.72 10.42
C GLN A 114 2.97 8.03 9.50
N SER A 115 2.09 8.89 9.99
CA SER A 115 0.82 9.20 9.30
C SER A 115 1.01 9.80 7.91
N ARG A 116 2.15 10.40 7.62
CA ARG A 116 2.41 11.03 6.33
C ARG A 116 3.12 10.12 5.32
N LEU A 117 3.55 8.95 5.75
CA LEU A 117 4.20 8.01 4.85
C LEU A 117 3.14 7.29 4.01
N SER A 118 3.34 7.23 2.70
CA SER A 118 2.36 6.66 1.78
C SER A 118 2.63 5.23 1.37
N VAL A 119 3.84 4.72 1.60
CA VAL A 119 4.24 3.35 1.28
C VAL A 119 4.95 2.77 2.49
N HIS A 120 4.42 1.68 3.03
CA HIS A 120 4.90 1.08 4.28
C HIS A 120 5.35 -0.36 4.07
N ALA A 121 6.44 -0.75 4.72
CA ALA A 121 6.82 -2.15 4.85
C ALA A 121 6.05 -2.77 6.01
N LEU A 122 5.64 -4.02 5.87
CA LEU A 122 4.97 -4.78 6.92
C LEU A 122 5.69 -6.11 7.13
N ALA A 123 5.78 -6.54 8.39
CA ALA A 123 6.17 -7.92 8.67
C ALA A 123 5.04 -8.86 8.27
N ALA A 124 5.36 -10.11 7.93
CA ALA A 124 4.34 -11.09 7.57
C ALA A 124 3.29 -11.27 8.67
N ALA A 125 3.71 -11.27 9.93
CA ALA A 125 2.79 -11.37 11.06
C ALA A 125 1.85 -10.19 11.15
N GLU A 126 2.35 -8.97 10.87
CA GLU A 126 1.53 -7.75 10.86
C GLU A 126 0.49 -7.79 9.75
N PHE A 127 0.90 -8.20 8.56
CA PHE A 127 -0.03 -8.38 7.44
C PHE A 127 -1.17 -9.34 7.79
N ARG A 128 -0.81 -10.52 8.32
CA ARG A 128 -1.80 -11.53 8.68
C ARG A 128 -2.74 -11.05 9.77
N GLU A 129 -2.22 -10.32 10.76
CA GLU A 129 -3.03 -9.78 11.84
C GLU A 129 -4.05 -8.76 11.32
N ILE A 130 -3.63 -7.88 10.42
CA ILE A 130 -4.51 -6.87 9.84
C ILE A 130 -5.66 -7.54 9.06
N VAL A 131 -5.35 -8.51 8.21
CA VAL A 131 -6.39 -9.14 7.38
C VAL A 131 -7.37 -10.00 8.17
N ARG A 132 -7.05 -10.32 9.41
CA ARG A 132 -7.94 -11.08 10.30
C ARG A 132 -8.90 -10.20 11.09
N LEU A 133 -8.69 -8.91 11.14
CA LEU A 133 -9.52 -8.01 11.97
C LEU A 133 -10.96 -7.87 11.47
#